data_0d35d58c6e0e3c9074d7c9bf6bc59811
#
_entry.id   0d35d58c6e0e3c9074d7c9bf6bc59811
#
_cell.length_a   1.000
_cell.length_b   1.000
_cell.length_c   1.000
_cell.angle_alpha   90.00
_cell.angle_beta   90.00
_cell.angle_gamma   90.00
#
_symmetry.space_group_name_H-M   'P 1'
#
loop_
_entity.id
_entity.type
_entity.pdbx_description
1 polymer ?
#
loop_
_entity_poly.entity_id
_entity_poly.type
_entity_poly.pdbx_seq_one_letter_code
_entity_poly.pdbx_strand_id
1 'polypeptide(L)' 'MKQYILNIKGMGSQHCVGVVTKIISGFDGVSIDAIEIGKATVILDETKASKQTLVDAIERMGYKIEQ' A
#
# COMPACT_ATOMS: atom_id res chain seq x y z
N MET A 1 -8.64 -4.95 13.35
CA MET A 1 -7.46 -4.56 12.59
C MET A 1 -6.75 -5.78 12.03
N LYS A 2 -6.42 -5.74 10.76
CA LYS A 2 -5.72 -6.84 10.11
C LYS A 2 -4.45 -6.36 9.42
N GLN A 3 -3.46 -7.24 9.40
CA GLN A 3 -2.20 -6.99 8.72
C GLN A 3 -2.25 -7.62 7.34
N TYR A 4 -1.88 -6.84 6.32
CA TYR A 4 -1.79 -7.32 4.95
C TYR A 4 -0.40 -7.07 4.40
N ILE A 5 0.10 -8.02 3.63
CA ILE A 5 1.35 -7.88 2.90
C ILE A 5 1.01 -7.69 1.44
N LEU A 6 1.40 -6.55 0.88
CA LEU A 6 1.15 -6.21 -0.51
C LEU A 6 2.44 -6.38 -1.30
N ASN A 7 2.43 -7.26 -2.28
CA ASN A 7 3.55 -7.42 -3.19
C ASN A 7 3.32 -6.49 -4.37
N ILE A 8 4.19 -5.50 -4.52
CA ILE A 8 3.99 -4.41 -5.46
C ILE A 8 5.00 -4.53 -6.59
N LYS A 9 4.51 -4.67 -7.80
CA LYS A 9 5.35 -4.68 -9.00
C LYS A 9 5.42 -3.29 -9.60
N GLY A 10 6.57 -2.97 -10.18
CA GLY A 10 6.78 -1.68 -10.81
C GLY A 10 7.53 -0.69 -9.95
N MET A 11 7.90 -1.06 -8.73
CA MET A 11 8.72 -0.20 -7.86
C MET A 11 10.19 -0.39 -8.22
N GLY A 12 10.75 0.58 -8.92
CA GLY A 12 12.13 0.49 -9.38
C GLY A 12 13.16 1.23 -8.54
N SER A 13 12.73 2.02 -7.54
CA SER A 13 13.65 2.85 -6.77
C SER A 13 13.02 3.28 -5.45
N GLN A 14 13.83 3.90 -4.60
CA GLN A 14 13.36 4.46 -3.33
C GLN A 14 12.33 5.58 -3.54
N HIS A 15 12.37 6.24 -4.68
CA HIS A 15 11.35 7.23 -5.02
C HIS A 15 9.95 6.59 -5.03
N CYS A 16 9.85 5.39 -5.59
CA CYS A 16 8.58 4.66 -5.63
C CYS A 16 8.10 4.29 -4.22
N VAL A 17 9.02 3.95 -3.32
CA VAL A 17 8.69 3.71 -1.91
C VAL A 17 8.03 4.96 -1.32
N GLY A 18 8.59 6.13 -1.57
CA GLY A 18 8.03 7.40 -1.10
C GLY A 18 6.64 7.67 -1.66
N VAL A 19 6.43 7.40 -2.94
CA VAL A 19 5.13 7.58 -3.60
C VAL A 19 4.07 6.67 -2.98
N VAL A 20 4.39 5.39 -2.82
CA VAL A 20 3.45 4.43 -2.23
C VAL A 20 3.15 4.77 -0.78
N THR A 21 4.17 5.17 -0.03
CA THR A 21 4.00 5.62 1.36
C THR A 21 3.00 6.77 1.44
N LYS A 22 3.12 7.72 0.53
CA LYS A 22 2.23 8.88 0.50
C LYS A 22 0.80 8.48 0.17
N ILE A 23 0.62 7.57 -0.76
CA ILE A 23 -0.71 7.05 -1.12
C ILE A 23 -1.36 6.40 0.09
N ILE A 24 -0.63 5.50 0.75
CA ILE A 24 -1.15 4.75 1.89
C ILE A 24 -1.48 5.69 3.06
N SER A 25 -0.61 6.66 3.33
CA SER A 25 -0.83 7.59 4.44
C SER A 25 -2.04 8.50 4.24
N GLY A 26 -2.53 8.61 3.02
CA GLY A 26 -3.74 9.39 2.73
C GLY A 26 -5.03 8.69 3.13
N PHE A 27 -4.98 7.43 3.52
CA PHE A 27 -6.16 6.68 3.91
C PHE A 27 -6.35 6.66 5.42
N ASP A 28 -7.56 6.97 5.86
CA ASP A 28 -7.93 6.86 7.25
C ASP A 28 -8.07 5.38 7.61
N GLY A 29 -7.54 4.99 8.77
CA GLY A 29 -7.62 3.61 9.22
C GLY A 29 -6.54 2.69 8.66
N VAL A 30 -5.56 3.24 7.94
CA VAL A 30 -4.45 2.45 7.40
C VAL A 30 -3.14 2.93 8.00
N SER A 31 -2.35 2.00 8.51
CA SER A 31 -1.02 2.28 9.05
C SER A 31 0.02 1.43 8.32
N ILE A 32 1.20 1.99 8.12
CA ILE A 32 2.30 1.27 7.50
C ILE A 32 3.13 0.65 8.61
N ASP A 33 3.26 -0.67 8.60
CA ASP A 33 4.12 -1.39 9.51
C ASP A 33 5.56 -1.45 8.98
N ALA A 34 5.69 -1.77 7.69
CA ALA A 34 6.99 -1.79 7.02
C ALA A 34 6.77 -1.56 5.53
N ILE A 35 7.73 -0.93 4.88
CA ILE A 35 7.68 -0.74 3.43
C ILE A 35 9.08 -0.80 2.85
N GLU A 36 9.19 -1.48 1.71
CA GLU A 36 10.44 -1.59 0.97
C GLU A 36 10.13 -1.70 -0.52
N ILE A 37 11.14 -1.68 -1.36
CA ILE A 37 10.94 -1.84 -2.80
C ILE A 37 10.29 -3.19 -3.07
N GLY A 38 9.11 -3.17 -3.66
CA GLY A 38 8.37 -4.37 -4.04
C GLY A 38 7.46 -4.95 -2.97
N LYS A 39 7.45 -4.38 -1.75
CA LYS A 39 6.66 -4.97 -0.67
C LYS A 39 6.24 -3.92 0.35
N ALA A 40 4.98 -3.94 0.74
CA ALA A 40 4.47 -3.10 1.80
C ALA A 40 3.64 -3.94 2.76
N THR A 41 3.90 -3.79 4.05
CA THR A 41 3.12 -4.43 5.10
C THR A 41 2.29 -3.35 5.77
N VAL A 42 0.98 -3.49 5.73
CA VAL A 42 0.06 -2.49 6.25
C VAL A 42 -0.87 -3.09 7.29
N ILE A 43 -1.31 -2.27 8.21
CA ILE A 43 -2.32 -2.64 9.20
C ILE A 43 -3.57 -1.85 8.84
N LEU A 44 -4.65 -2.55 8.61
CA LEU A 44 -5.89 -1.99 8.10
C LEU A 44 -7.02 -2.13 9.11
N ASP A 45 -7.67 -1.01 9.40
CA ASP A 45 -8.93 -1.01 10.13
C ASP A 45 -10.05 -1.11 9.12
N GLU A 46 -10.61 -2.30 8.99
CA GLU A 46 -11.61 -2.60 7.96
C GLU A 46 -12.93 -1.88 8.16
N THR A 47 -13.14 -1.25 9.32
CA THR A 47 -14.32 -0.42 9.54
C THR A 47 -14.16 0.97 8.90
N LYS A 48 -12.94 1.36 8.54
CA LYS A 48 -12.66 2.69 7.98
C LYS A 48 -12.19 2.64 6.54
N ALA A 49 -11.54 1.56 6.14
CA ALA A 49 -11.00 1.41 4.79
C ALA A 49 -11.03 -0.05 4.38
N SER A 50 -10.99 -0.30 3.08
CA SER A 50 -10.93 -1.67 2.57
C SER A 50 -9.63 -1.92 1.86
N LYS A 51 -9.19 -3.17 1.85
CA LYS A 51 -7.99 -3.59 1.11
C LYS A 51 -8.12 -3.24 -0.37
N GLN A 52 -9.30 -3.47 -0.94
CA GLN A 52 -9.53 -3.22 -2.37
C GLN A 52 -9.38 -1.75 -2.71
N THR A 53 -9.88 -0.86 -1.88
CA THR A 53 -9.73 0.58 -2.08
C THR A 53 -8.25 0.97 -2.09
N LEU A 54 -7.48 0.41 -1.17
CA LEU A 54 -6.05 0.67 -1.09
C LEU A 54 -5.32 0.14 -2.32
N VAL A 55 -5.62 -1.08 -2.73
CA VAL A 55 -5.04 -1.70 -3.93
C VAL A 55 -5.34 -0.85 -5.17
N ASP A 56 -6.59 -0.42 -5.33
CA ASP A 56 -7.00 0.40 -6.48
C ASP A 56 -6.23 1.71 -6.53
N ALA A 57 -6.05 2.36 -5.38
CA ALA A 57 -5.33 3.62 -5.32
C ALA A 57 -3.87 3.46 -5.73
N ILE A 58 -3.23 2.40 -5.30
CA ILE A 58 -1.84 2.12 -5.65
C ILE A 58 -1.74 1.79 -7.15
N GLU A 59 -2.67 1.00 -7.67
CA GLU A 59 -2.66 0.62 -9.09
C GLU A 59 -2.89 1.79 -10.02
N ARG A 60 -3.63 2.80 -9.57
CA ARG A 60 -3.83 4.03 -10.36
C ARG A 60 -2.54 4.78 -10.64
N MET A 61 -1.53 4.58 -9.83
CA MET A 61 -0.24 5.23 -10.03
C MET A 61 0.68 4.45 -10.96
N GLY A 62 0.19 3.34 -11.52
CA GLY A 62 0.96 2.55 -12.48
C GLY A 62 1.62 1.32 -11.88
N TYR A 63 1.41 1.04 -10.61
CA TYR A 63 1.94 -0.14 -9.95
C TYR A 63 0.95 -1.30 -10.08
N LYS A 64 1.43 -2.50 -9.85
CA LYS A 64 0.60 -3.70 -9.88
C LYS A 64 0.75 -4.44 -8.56
N ILE A 65 -0.37 -4.80 -7.96
CA ILE A 65 -0.37 -5.53 -6.69
C ILE A 65 -0.64 -7.01 -6.96
N GLU A 66 0.26 -7.85 -6.48
CA GLU A 66 0.04 -9.29 -6.44
C GLU A 66 -0.44 -9.67 -5.05
N GLN A 67 -1.55 -10.35 -5.01
CA GLN A 67 -2.16 -10.76 -3.75
C GLN A 67 -1.94 -12.23 -3.47
#